data_d1bf197739bc6fd12deae88517d929d3
#
_entry.id   d1bf197739bc6fd12deae88517d929d3
#
_cell.length_a   1.000
_cell.length_b   1.000
_cell.length_c   1.000
_cell.angle_alpha   90.00
_cell.angle_beta   90.00
_cell.angle_gamma   90.00
#
_symmetry.space_group_name_H-M   'P 1'
#
loop_
_entity.id
_entity.type
_entity.pdbx_description
1 polymer ?
#
loop_
_entity_poly.entity_id
_entity_poly.type
_entity_poly.pdbx_seq_one_letter_code
_entity_poly.pdbx_strand_id
1 'polypeptide(L)'
;MRNLLLIVIALGFGLNADLKDALDEELVTLMPKVIEWRHDIHENPELGNREFRTSNKVKVHLESLGIEVESGIAYTGVVGLIRGGKPGPTVALRADMDALPVEEKTGLPFASKVRTTYLGNDVGVMHACGHDAHVAILMGVAEFLAKNRDQLQGNVMLIFQPAEEGPPEDEGGGAKMMLQEGIFERYNPEVIFGLHVTNIPNGVLSVKSGPAMAAASAYRITIKGVQTHGSTPWSGIDPIMATAQLIESLNTVVSRRINIINNPAVVSVGMVKAGTRNNIIPEDSTITGTIRTFDPVLRKEIYDEIEQLANGVAVGTGTDIQVEFDVGGFYPVTVNNPQLLERMSPSLKAASPGKYYESQTPVSYTHLRAHETPRH
;
A
#
# COMPACT_ATOMS: atom_id res chain seq x y z
N MET A 1 -1.61 -16.48 11.33
CA MET A 1 -2.70 -15.65 11.95
C MET A 1 -2.56 -15.57 13.47
N ARG A 2 -2.48 -16.68 14.25
CA ARG A 2 -2.33 -16.62 15.73
C ARG A 2 -1.21 -15.66 16.18
N ASN A 3 0.00 -15.77 15.61
CA ASN A 3 1.12 -14.89 15.98
C ASN A 3 0.90 -13.44 15.53
N LEU A 4 0.16 -13.22 14.43
CA LEU A 4 -0.17 -11.88 13.95
C LEU A 4 -1.15 -11.16 14.87
N LEU A 5 -2.13 -11.88 15.43
CA LEU A 5 -3.04 -11.34 16.43
C LEU A 5 -2.29 -10.95 17.71
N LEU A 6 -1.40 -11.84 18.19
CA LEU A 6 -0.50 -11.57 19.32
C LEU A 6 0.38 -10.33 19.09
N ILE A 7 0.88 -10.15 17.88
CA ILE A 7 1.74 -9.02 17.50
C ILE A 7 0.97 -7.70 17.62
N VAL A 8 -0.23 -7.61 17.05
CA VAL A 8 -1.01 -6.36 17.06
C VAL A 8 -1.40 -5.97 18.48
N ILE A 9 -1.72 -6.93 19.34
CA ILE A 9 -2.02 -6.67 20.76
C ILE A 9 -0.76 -6.27 21.52
N ALA A 10 0.39 -6.92 21.24
CA ALA A 10 1.67 -6.59 21.85
C ALA A 10 2.18 -5.19 21.51
N LEU A 11 1.85 -4.70 20.28
CA LEU A 11 2.23 -3.37 19.81
C LEU A 11 1.57 -2.24 20.61
N GLY A 12 0.34 -2.46 21.12
CA GLY A 12 -0.42 -1.38 21.75
C GLY A 12 -0.11 -1.14 23.24
N PHE A 13 0.18 -2.20 24.04
CA PHE A 13 0.04 -2.09 25.49
C PHE A 13 1.19 -2.66 26.33
N GLY A 14 2.18 -3.29 25.73
CA GLY A 14 3.12 -4.09 26.51
C GLY A 14 2.35 -5.19 27.26
N LEU A 15 2.35 -6.42 26.75
CA LEU A 15 1.63 -7.54 27.37
C LEU A 15 2.08 -7.68 28.83
N ASN A 16 1.22 -7.29 29.78
CA ASN A 16 1.34 -7.80 31.13
C ASN A 16 0.97 -9.29 31.13
N ALA A 17 1.43 -10.06 32.11
CA ALA A 17 1.23 -11.50 32.15
C ALA A 17 -0.25 -11.88 32.08
N ASP A 18 -1.12 -11.14 32.76
CA ASP A 18 -2.55 -11.41 32.85
C ASP A 18 -3.26 -11.27 31.49
N LEU A 19 -2.95 -10.22 30.70
CA LEU A 19 -3.50 -10.04 29.34
C LEU A 19 -2.98 -11.07 28.35
N LYS A 20 -1.72 -11.52 28.53
CA LYS A 20 -1.16 -12.56 27.67
C LYS A 20 -1.84 -13.91 27.89
N ASP A 21 -2.05 -14.30 29.15
CA ASP A 21 -2.71 -15.56 29.50
C ASP A 21 -4.18 -15.55 29.04
N ALA A 22 -4.90 -14.43 29.27
CA ALA A 22 -6.25 -14.25 28.76
C ALA A 22 -6.33 -14.35 27.22
N LEU A 23 -5.33 -13.81 26.50
CA LEU A 23 -5.28 -13.92 25.06
C LEU A 23 -5.02 -15.35 24.58
N ASP A 24 -4.09 -16.08 25.21
CA ASP A 24 -3.79 -17.45 24.83
C ASP A 24 -5.01 -18.38 25.01
N GLU A 25 -5.82 -18.16 26.05
CA GLU A 25 -7.09 -18.85 26.25
C GLU A 25 -8.16 -18.48 25.20
N GLU A 26 -8.31 -17.19 24.92
CA GLU A 26 -9.34 -16.70 24.01
C GLU A 26 -9.03 -17.00 22.53
N LEU A 27 -7.76 -17.12 22.17
CA LEU A 27 -7.33 -17.45 20.80
C LEU A 27 -7.95 -18.77 20.29
N VAL A 28 -8.23 -19.73 21.16
CA VAL A 28 -8.86 -21.00 20.76
C VAL A 28 -10.24 -20.77 20.12
N THR A 29 -11.01 -19.83 20.64
CA THR A 29 -12.38 -19.51 20.16
C THR A 29 -12.37 -18.39 19.11
N LEU A 30 -11.42 -17.48 19.17
CA LEU A 30 -11.34 -16.32 18.28
C LEU A 30 -10.77 -16.68 16.91
N MET A 31 -9.76 -17.55 16.85
CA MET A 31 -9.09 -17.89 15.59
C MET A 31 -10.02 -18.49 14.51
N PRO A 32 -10.97 -19.39 14.81
CA PRO A 32 -11.92 -19.85 13.83
C PRO A 32 -12.74 -18.72 13.20
N LYS A 33 -13.19 -17.74 14.00
CA LYS A 33 -13.94 -16.55 13.53
C LYS A 33 -13.07 -15.68 12.61
N VAL A 34 -11.82 -15.41 13.00
CA VAL A 34 -10.88 -14.61 12.19
C VAL A 34 -10.61 -15.28 10.85
N ILE A 35 -10.51 -16.61 10.80
CA ILE A 35 -10.35 -17.37 9.56
C ILE A 35 -11.61 -17.25 8.70
N GLU A 36 -12.79 -17.38 9.29
CA GLU A 36 -14.08 -17.25 8.59
C GLU A 36 -14.25 -15.85 8.02
N TRP A 37 -13.97 -14.80 8.80
CA TRP A 37 -14.04 -13.42 8.30
C TRP A 37 -13.06 -13.17 7.16
N ARG A 38 -11.83 -13.70 7.26
CA ARG A 38 -10.86 -13.62 6.19
C ARG A 38 -11.36 -14.28 4.91
N HIS A 39 -11.89 -15.53 5.00
CA HIS A 39 -12.40 -16.25 3.83
C HIS A 39 -13.58 -15.51 3.19
N ASP A 40 -14.49 -14.99 3.99
CA ASP A 40 -15.65 -14.23 3.51
C ASP A 40 -15.25 -12.92 2.82
N ILE A 41 -14.26 -12.17 3.35
CA ILE A 41 -13.73 -10.96 2.73
C ILE A 41 -12.98 -11.32 1.44
N HIS A 42 -12.18 -12.38 1.46
CA HIS A 42 -11.41 -12.84 0.29
C HIS A 42 -12.32 -13.27 -0.87
N GLU A 43 -13.42 -13.95 -0.59
CA GLU A 43 -14.40 -14.40 -1.59
C GLU A 43 -15.18 -13.25 -2.21
N ASN A 44 -15.28 -12.12 -1.48
CA ASN A 44 -16.05 -10.93 -1.89
C ASN A 44 -15.21 -9.65 -1.89
N PRO A 45 -14.13 -9.60 -2.68
CA PRO A 45 -13.20 -8.47 -2.68
C PRO A 45 -13.81 -7.25 -3.37
N GLU A 46 -13.42 -6.07 -2.91
CA GLU A 46 -13.87 -4.78 -3.42
C GLU A 46 -12.68 -3.88 -3.72
N LEU A 47 -12.72 -3.13 -4.83
CA LEU A 47 -11.65 -2.19 -5.19
C LEU A 47 -11.68 -0.93 -4.33
N GLY A 48 -10.59 -0.18 -4.35
CA GLY A 48 -10.44 1.08 -3.61
C GLY A 48 -11.59 2.06 -3.81
N ASN A 49 -12.06 2.68 -2.74
CA ASN A 49 -13.26 3.51 -2.62
C ASN A 49 -14.58 2.78 -2.94
N ARG A 50 -14.56 1.47 -3.07
CA ARG A 50 -15.75 0.63 -3.34
C ARG A 50 -15.94 -0.48 -2.30
N GLU A 51 -15.23 -0.42 -1.19
CA GLU A 51 -15.21 -1.41 -0.09
C GLU A 51 -16.47 -1.30 0.79
N PHE A 52 -17.65 -1.07 0.18
CA PHE A 52 -18.90 -0.82 0.90
C PHE A 52 -19.35 -2.00 1.76
N ARG A 53 -19.21 -3.22 1.24
CA ARG A 53 -19.56 -4.44 1.96
C ARG A 53 -18.60 -4.70 3.11
N THR A 54 -17.31 -4.60 2.86
CA THR A 54 -16.25 -4.79 3.85
C THR A 54 -16.35 -3.74 4.96
N SER A 55 -16.53 -2.47 4.58
CA SER A 55 -16.75 -1.35 5.50
C SER A 55 -17.95 -1.59 6.42
N ASN A 56 -19.09 -1.99 5.84
CA ASN A 56 -20.30 -2.27 6.62
C ASN A 56 -20.11 -3.48 7.55
N LYS A 57 -19.42 -4.53 7.10
CA LYS A 57 -19.09 -5.70 7.94
C LYS A 57 -18.26 -5.30 9.14
N VAL A 58 -17.23 -4.49 8.94
CA VAL A 58 -16.38 -3.95 10.01
C VAL A 58 -17.21 -3.09 10.96
N LYS A 59 -17.98 -2.13 10.44
CA LYS A 59 -18.84 -1.25 11.23
C LYS A 59 -19.76 -2.04 12.14
N VAL A 60 -20.54 -2.97 11.60
CA VAL A 60 -21.51 -3.79 12.36
C VAL A 60 -20.80 -4.61 13.42
N HIS A 61 -19.63 -5.18 13.10
CA HIS A 61 -18.83 -5.93 14.07
C HIS A 61 -18.40 -5.05 15.25
N LEU A 62 -17.81 -3.88 14.98
CA LEU A 62 -17.35 -2.97 16.03
C LEU A 62 -18.51 -2.45 16.88
N GLU A 63 -19.63 -2.06 16.27
CA GLU A 63 -20.84 -1.63 16.98
C GLU A 63 -21.39 -2.73 17.89
N SER A 64 -21.36 -4.01 17.46
CA SER A 64 -21.79 -5.17 18.27
C SER A 64 -20.95 -5.38 19.53
N LEU A 65 -19.72 -4.89 19.54
CA LEU A 65 -18.80 -4.92 20.68
C LEU A 65 -18.94 -3.69 21.60
N GLY A 66 -19.87 -2.79 21.29
CA GLY A 66 -20.07 -1.54 22.03
C GLY A 66 -18.89 -0.57 21.86
N ILE A 67 -18.24 -0.58 20.71
CA ILE A 67 -17.17 0.36 20.32
C ILE A 67 -17.83 1.58 19.69
N GLU A 68 -17.30 2.77 19.98
CA GLU A 68 -17.70 4.02 19.29
C GLU A 68 -17.18 3.97 17.85
N VAL A 69 -18.06 4.11 16.84
CA VAL A 69 -17.72 3.93 15.43
C VAL A 69 -18.05 5.19 14.61
N GLU A 70 -17.12 5.65 13.83
CA GLU A 70 -17.31 6.61 12.75
C GLU A 70 -17.03 5.88 11.41
N SER A 71 -17.93 6.03 10.43
CA SER A 71 -17.83 5.36 9.13
C SER A 71 -18.10 6.32 7.98
N GLY A 72 -17.68 5.97 6.77
CA GLY A 72 -17.78 6.82 5.60
C GLY A 72 -16.63 7.83 5.47
N ILE A 73 -15.56 7.66 6.25
CA ILE A 73 -14.36 8.47 6.19
C ILE A 73 -13.60 8.09 4.91
N ALA A 74 -13.18 9.07 4.12
CA ALA A 74 -12.57 8.84 2.81
C ALA A 74 -13.38 7.81 1.99
N TYR A 75 -14.70 8.01 1.88
CA TYR A 75 -15.74 7.17 1.25
C TYR A 75 -16.14 5.93 2.05
N THR A 76 -15.25 4.99 2.30
CA THR A 76 -15.57 3.67 2.88
C THR A 76 -14.81 3.37 4.16
N GLY A 77 -13.91 4.24 4.58
CA GLY A 77 -13.12 4.06 5.79
C GLY A 77 -13.96 3.99 7.08
N VAL A 78 -13.48 3.23 8.04
CA VAL A 78 -14.11 3.06 9.36
C VAL A 78 -13.07 3.32 10.44
N VAL A 79 -13.46 4.11 11.45
CA VAL A 79 -12.67 4.33 12.66
C VAL A 79 -13.47 3.90 13.87
N GLY A 80 -12.87 3.07 14.72
CA GLY A 80 -13.43 2.68 16.01
C GLY A 80 -12.59 3.21 17.17
N LEU A 81 -13.21 3.58 18.29
CA LEU A 81 -12.50 3.97 19.50
C LEU A 81 -12.89 3.06 20.68
N ILE A 82 -11.93 2.28 21.17
CA ILE A 82 -12.06 1.56 22.43
C ILE A 82 -11.51 2.45 23.55
N ARG A 83 -12.36 2.83 24.49
CA ARG A 83 -11.93 3.53 25.70
C ARG A 83 -11.47 2.53 26.74
N GLY A 84 -10.23 2.64 27.17
CA GLY A 84 -9.69 1.80 28.24
C GLY A 84 -10.18 2.23 29.62
N GLY A 85 -10.16 1.30 30.56
CA GLY A 85 -10.60 1.54 31.95
C GLY A 85 -9.61 2.36 32.79
N LYS A 86 -8.40 2.60 32.31
CA LYS A 86 -7.35 3.35 33.00
C LYS A 86 -6.87 4.51 32.15
N PRO A 87 -6.53 5.67 32.74
CA PRO A 87 -5.97 6.80 32.01
C PRO A 87 -4.67 6.44 31.27
N GLY A 88 -4.50 6.99 30.07
CA GLY A 88 -3.31 6.77 29.24
C GLY A 88 -3.45 7.36 27.85
N PRO A 89 -2.44 7.20 27.00
CA PRO A 89 -2.45 7.72 25.63
C PRO A 89 -3.43 6.93 24.72
N THR A 90 -3.69 7.49 23.55
CA THR A 90 -4.36 6.75 22.46
C THR A 90 -3.32 6.09 21.56
N VAL A 91 -3.48 4.80 21.31
CA VAL A 91 -2.67 4.02 20.37
C VAL A 91 -3.53 3.68 19.16
N ALA A 92 -3.04 3.96 17.95
CA ALA A 92 -3.75 3.59 16.73
C ALA A 92 -3.26 2.26 16.16
N LEU A 93 -4.20 1.44 15.69
CA LEU A 93 -3.95 0.18 14.97
C LEU A 93 -4.63 0.28 13.60
N ARG A 94 -3.91 -0.06 12.51
CA ARG A 94 -4.37 0.12 11.14
C ARG A 94 -4.43 -1.20 10.37
N ALA A 95 -5.50 -1.38 9.61
CA ALA A 95 -5.63 -2.34 8.53
C ALA A 95 -6.19 -1.64 7.28
N ASP A 96 -5.71 -2.02 6.10
CA ASP A 96 -6.27 -1.66 4.81
C ASP A 96 -7.37 -2.63 4.38
N MET A 97 -8.29 -2.18 3.49
CA MET A 97 -9.49 -2.95 3.17
C MET A 97 -9.64 -3.32 1.69
N ASP A 98 -8.96 -2.62 0.79
CA ASP A 98 -9.18 -2.73 -0.64
C ASP A 98 -8.51 -3.94 -1.27
N ALA A 99 -9.03 -4.35 -2.43
CA ALA A 99 -8.50 -5.42 -3.27
C ALA A 99 -7.98 -4.86 -4.60
N LEU A 100 -7.34 -5.71 -5.38
CA LEU A 100 -6.69 -5.40 -6.65
C LEU A 100 -7.49 -5.89 -7.86
N PRO A 101 -7.39 -5.22 -9.03
CA PRO A 101 -8.00 -5.66 -10.28
C PRO A 101 -7.22 -6.84 -10.91
N VAL A 102 -7.20 -7.96 -10.20
CA VAL A 102 -6.46 -9.18 -10.54
C VAL A 102 -7.40 -10.38 -10.58
N GLU A 103 -7.31 -11.18 -11.62
CA GLU A 103 -8.06 -12.44 -11.70
C GLU A 103 -7.43 -13.51 -10.84
N GLU A 104 -8.19 -14.05 -9.89
CA GLU A 104 -7.70 -15.11 -9.02
C GLU A 104 -7.60 -16.47 -9.74
N LYS A 105 -6.46 -17.15 -9.56
CA LYS A 105 -6.17 -18.47 -10.13
C LYS A 105 -5.69 -19.48 -9.09
N THR A 106 -5.99 -19.27 -7.82
CA THR A 106 -5.50 -20.11 -6.71
C THR A 106 -6.21 -21.47 -6.65
N GLY A 107 -7.47 -21.55 -7.08
CA GLY A 107 -8.30 -22.75 -6.96
C GLY A 107 -8.75 -23.06 -5.53
N LEU A 108 -8.62 -22.10 -4.59
CA LEU A 108 -9.06 -22.25 -3.22
C LEU A 108 -10.60 -22.35 -3.12
N PRO A 109 -11.16 -23.04 -2.12
CA PRO A 109 -12.62 -23.16 -1.94
C PRO A 109 -13.32 -21.80 -1.80
N PHE A 110 -12.62 -20.78 -1.27
CA PHE A 110 -13.08 -19.40 -1.09
C PHE A 110 -12.45 -18.42 -2.09
N ALA A 111 -11.96 -18.93 -3.24
CA ALA A 111 -11.40 -18.08 -4.27
C ALA A 111 -12.45 -17.11 -4.83
N SER A 112 -12.05 -15.87 -5.04
CA SER A 112 -12.89 -14.84 -5.63
C SER A 112 -13.32 -15.19 -7.06
N LYS A 113 -14.58 -14.91 -7.36
CA LYS A 113 -15.17 -14.94 -8.71
C LYS A 113 -15.71 -13.56 -9.11
N VAL A 114 -15.39 -12.55 -8.31
CA VAL A 114 -15.86 -11.18 -8.52
C VAL A 114 -15.20 -10.62 -9.78
N ARG A 115 -16.00 -9.99 -10.61
CA ARG A 115 -15.56 -9.23 -11.79
C ARG A 115 -16.17 -7.83 -11.77
N THR A 116 -15.45 -6.87 -12.32
CA THR A 116 -15.91 -5.48 -12.43
C THR A 116 -15.27 -4.78 -13.62
N THR A 117 -15.75 -3.60 -13.94
CA THR A 117 -15.11 -2.73 -14.93
C THR A 117 -14.06 -1.86 -14.24
N TYR A 118 -12.81 -1.93 -14.70
CA TYR A 118 -11.71 -1.11 -14.24
C TYR A 118 -10.97 -0.50 -15.45
N LEU A 119 -10.87 0.82 -15.52
CA LEU A 119 -10.31 1.57 -16.66
C LEU A 119 -10.89 1.12 -18.01
N GLY A 120 -12.22 0.89 -18.05
CA GLY A 120 -12.94 0.47 -19.24
C GLY A 120 -12.80 -1.01 -19.64
N ASN A 121 -12.08 -1.81 -18.86
CA ASN A 121 -11.89 -3.23 -19.09
C ASN A 121 -12.65 -4.10 -18.07
N ASP A 122 -13.16 -5.25 -18.50
CA ASP A 122 -13.70 -6.27 -17.60
C ASP A 122 -12.53 -7.03 -16.96
N VAL A 123 -12.40 -6.94 -15.62
CA VAL A 123 -11.31 -7.55 -14.85
C VAL A 123 -11.83 -8.38 -13.69
N GLY A 124 -11.07 -9.40 -13.29
CA GLY A 124 -11.27 -10.07 -12.01
C GLY A 124 -10.84 -9.16 -10.84
N VAL A 125 -11.35 -9.44 -9.66
CA VAL A 125 -10.95 -8.74 -8.42
C VAL A 125 -10.47 -9.76 -7.40
N MET A 126 -9.34 -9.51 -6.75
CA MET A 126 -8.74 -10.42 -5.77
C MET A 126 -8.04 -9.65 -4.65
N HIS A 127 -8.14 -10.12 -3.42
CA HIS A 127 -7.25 -9.71 -2.32
C HIS A 127 -5.85 -10.33 -2.51
N ALA A 128 -5.11 -9.81 -3.49
CA ALA A 128 -3.78 -10.32 -3.82
C ALA A 128 -2.67 -9.72 -2.93
N CYS A 129 -2.94 -8.63 -2.20
CA CYS A 129 -2.03 -8.02 -1.24
C CYS A 129 -2.24 -8.49 0.22
N GLY A 130 -3.32 -9.23 0.49
CA GLY A 130 -3.60 -9.82 1.81
C GLY A 130 -4.36 -8.92 2.77
N HIS A 131 -4.99 -7.85 2.29
CA HIS A 131 -5.79 -6.93 3.10
C HIS A 131 -7.00 -7.64 3.76
N ASP A 132 -7.53 -8.71 3.17
CA ASP A 132 -8.49 -9.63 3.78
C ASP A 132 -8.01 -10.15 5.14
N ALA A 133 -6.72 -10.52 5.23
CA ALA A 133 -6.11 -10.97 6.46
C ALA A 133 -5.90 -9.81 7.45
N HIS A 134 -5.51 -8.63 6.98
CA HIS A 134 -5.32 -7.45 7.82
C HIS A 134 -6.62 -7.03 8.50
N VAL A 135 -7.71 -6.91 7.74
CA VAL A 135 -9.05 -6.60 8.26
C VAL A 135 -9.50 -7.64 9.29
N ALA A 136 -9.43 -8.93 8.93
CA ALA A 136 -9.89 -10.00 9.81
C ALA A 136 -9.10 -10.06 11.13
N ILE A 137 -7.78 -9.82 11.07
CA ILE A 137 -6.92 -9.75 12.25
C ILE A 137 -7.31 -8.57 13.13
N LEU A 138 -7.51 -7.38 12.56
CA LEU A 138 -7.86 -6.19 13.33
C LEU A 138 -9.27 -6.30 13.93
N MET A 139 -10.23 -6.96 13.26
CA MET A 139 -11.53 -7.30 13.84
C MET A 139 -11.38 -8.23 15.05
N GLY A 140 -10.51 -9.23 14.97
CA GLY A 140 -10.21 -10.11 16.10
C GLY A 140 -9.54 -9.40 17.27
N VAL A 141 -8.60 -8.50 16.98
CA VAL A 141 -7.98 -7.61 17.98
C VAL A 141 -9.02 -6.74 18.66
N ALA A 142 -9.96 -6.17 17.89
CA ALA A 142 -11.05 -5.35 18.42
C ALA A 142 -11.92 -6.14 19.39
N GLU A 143 -12.30 -7.39 19.05
CA GLU A 143 -13.09 -8.26 19.94
C GLU A 143 -12.38 -8.54 21.26
N PHE A 144 -11.10 -8.92 21.21
CA PHE A 144 -10.28 -9.17 22.40
C PHE A 144 -10.14 -7.92 23.28
N LEU A 145 -9.76 -6.79 22.68
CA LEU A 145 -9.52 -5.54 23.43
C LEU A 145 -10.82 -4.95 24.01
N ALA A 146 -11.92 -5.01 23.27
CA ALA A 146 -13.21 -4.55 23.79
C ALA A 146 -13.69 -5.36 25.00
N LYS A 147 -13.47 -6.66 25.01
CA LYS A 147 -13.80 -7.54 26.13
C LYS A 147 -12.92 -7.28 27.36
N ASN A 148 -11.67 -6.90 27.15
CA ASN A 148 -10.69 -6.66 28.20
C ASN A 148 -10.45 -5.16 28.47
N ARG A 149 -11.37 -4.28 28.05
CA ARG A 149 -11.19 -2.81 28.09
C ARG A 149 -10.84 -2.26 29.47
N ASP A 150 -11.36 -2.82 30.54
CA ASP A 150 -11.11 -2.38 31.91
C ASP A 150 -9.65 -2.55 32.36
N GLN A 151 -8.91 -3.42 31.70
CA GLN A 151 -7.49 -3.66 31.95
C GLN A 151 -6.59 -2.72 31.14
N LEU A 152 -7.12 -2.10 30.08
CA LEU A 152 -6.34 -1.26 29.16
C LEU A 152 -6.01 0.09 29.79
N GLN A 153 -4.74 0.51 29.63
CA GLN A 153 -4.27 1.83 29.98
C GLN A 153 -4.26 2.71 28.73
N GLY A 154 -5.14 3.73 28.70
CA GLY A 154 -5.35 4.57 27.52
C GLY A 154 -6.40 4.00 26.56
N ASN A 155 -6.47 4.55 25.36
CA ASN A 155 -7.47 4.21 24.36
C ASN A 155 -6.84 3.50 23.16
N VAL A 156 -7.66 2.76 22.41
CA VAL A 156 -7.25 2.17 21.14
C VAL A 156 -8.12 2.72 20.03
N MET A 157 -7.47 3.37 19.07
CA MET A 157 -8.06 3.81 17.82
C MET A 157 -7.87 2.71 16.77
N LEU A 158 -8.95 2.17 16.25
CA LEU A 158 -8.94 1.16 15.20
C LEU A 158 -9.20 1.85 13.87
N ILE A 159 -8.28 1.73 12.92
CA ILE A 159 -8.37 2.37 11.60
C ILE A 159 -8.49 1.28 10.54
N PHE A 160 -9.64 1.24 9.85
CA PHE A 160 -9.84 0.43 8.66
C PHE A 160 -9.80 1.36 7.46
N GLN A 161 -8.65 1.36 6.78
CA GLN A 161 -8.32 2.31 5.73
C GLN A 161 -8.81 1.81 4.38
N PRO A 162 -9.52 2.63 3.58
CA PRO A 162 -9.85 2.32 2.19
C PRO A 162 -8.71 2.66 1.24
N ALA A 163 -8.79 2.18 0.00
CA ALA A 163 -8.02 2.61 -1.16
C ALA A 163 -6.50 2.76 -0.90
N GLU A 164 -5.89 1.74 -0.26
CA GLU A 164 -4.44 1.69 -0.07
C GLU A 164 -3.71 1.47 -1.40
N GLU A 165 -4.27 0.64 -2.26
CA GLU A 165 -3.75 0.33 -3.60
C GLU A 165 -4.00 1.45 -4.63
N GLY A 166 -4.71 2.48 -4.21
CA GLY A 166 -5.06 3.67 -4.97
C GLY A 166 -6.57 3.83 -5.24
N PRO A 167 -7.05 5.07 -5.20
CA PRO A 167 -8.42 5.39 -5.58
C PRO A 167 -8.59 5.35 -7.11
N PRO A 168 -9.85 5.36 -7.62
CA PRO A 168 -10.14 5.66 -9.02
C PRO A 168 -9.47 6.97 -9.49
N GLU A 169 -9.13 7.06 -10.79
CA GLU A 169 -8.28 8.14 -11.35
C GLU A 169 -8.75 9.57 -11.00
N ASP A 170 -10.05 9.80 -10.91
CA ASP A 170 -10.65 11.13 -10.67
C ASP A 170 -11.09 11.33 -9.21
N GLU A 171 -10.74 10.41 -8.31
CA GLU A 171 -11.14 10.45 -6.90
C GLU A 171 -9.93 10.65 -5.98
N GLY A 172 -10.14 11.34 -4.86
CA GLY A 172 -9.23 11.26 -3.72
C GLY A 172 -9.46 9.94 -2.95
N GLY A 173 -8.60 9.61 -1.99
CA GLY A 173 -8.80 8.41 -1.18
C GLY A 173 -7.67 8.08 -0.24
N GLY A 174 -7.76 6.91 0.35
CA GLY A 174 -6.74 6.32 1.18
C GLY A 174 -6.41 7.11 2.46
N ALA A 175 -5.25 6.80 3.03
CA ALA A 175 -4.79 7.41 4.28
C ALA A 175 -4.71 8.94 4.21
N LYS A 176 -4.30 9.50 3.06
CA LYS A 176 -4.20 10.94 2.86
C LYS A 176 -5.53 11.65 3.08
N MET A 177 -6.61 11.12 2.49
CA MET A 177 -7.94 11.70 2.64
C MET A 177 -8.47 11.51 4.07
N MET A 178 -8.25 10.35 4.69
CA MET A 178 -8.62 10.15 6.10
C MET A 178 -7.97 11.18 7.03
N LEU A 179 -6.68 11.50 6.80
CA LEU A 179 -5.96 12.54 7.56
C LEU A 179 -6.53 13.92 7.28
N GLN A 180 -6.84 14.26 6.01
CA GLN A 180 -7.45 15.52 5.63
C GLN A 180 -8.83 15.71 6.26
N GLU A 181 -9.57 14.63 6.47
CA GLU A 181 -10.85 14.63 7.18
C GLU A 181 -10.67 14.69 8.71
N GLY A 182 -9.44 14.81 9.22
CA GLY A 182 -9.13 15.17 10.60
C GLY A 182 -9.23 14.02 11.61
N ILE A 183 -9.01 12.76 11.20
CA ILE A 183 -9.08 11.62 12.16
C ILE A 183 -8.02 11.72 13.25
N PHE A 184 -6.82 12.23 12.95
CA PHE A 184 -5.77 12.36 13.95
C PHE A 184 -6.00 13.53 14.91
N GLU A 185 -6.58 14.63 14.43
CA GLU A 185 -6.99 15.76 15.26
C GLU A 185 -8.09 15.38 16.25
N ARG A 186 -9.06 14.54 15.81
CA ARG A 186 -10.17 14.08 16.65
C ARG A 186 -9.78 13.08 17.72
N TYR A 187 -8.92 12.12 17.37
CA TYR A 187 -8.60 11.00 18.25
C TYR A 187 -7.21 11.09 18.88
N ASN A 188 -6.36 12.00 18.38
CA ASN A 188 -5.02 12.33 18.88
C ASN A 188 -4.16 11.12 19.27
N PRO A 189 -3.90 10.17 18.36
CA PRO A 189 -3.07 9.02 18.66
C PRO A 189 -1.60 9.45 18.86
N GLU A 190 -0.97 8.93 19.93
CA GLU A 190 0.46 9.17 20.20
C GLU A 190 1.34 8.36 19.24
N VAL A 191 0.89 7.14 18.92
CA VAL A 191 1.58 6.21 18.01
C VAL A 191 0.59 5.45 17.16
N ILE A 192 1.05 5.01 15.97
CA ILE A 192 0.29 4.15 15.08
C ILE A 192 1.11 2.92 14.71
N PHE A 193 0.45 1.77 14.68
CA PHE A 193 1.00 0.51 14.21
C PHE A 193 0.13 -0.09 13.10
N GLY A 194 0.82 -0.70 12.12
CA GLY A 194 0.21 -1.54 11.10
C GLY A 194 1.05 -2.78 10.89
N LEU A 195 0.42 -3.88 10.52
CA LEU A 195 1.12 -5.06 10.02
C LEU A 195 0.85 -5.22 8.54
N HIS A 196 1.79 -5.84 7.84
CA HIS A 196 1.58 -6.28 6.47
C HIS A 196 1.97 -7.75 6.34
N VAL A 197 1.07 -8.57 5.77
CA VAL A 197 1.42 -9.95 5.42
C VAL A 197 2.36 -9.93 4.22
N THR A 198 3.34 -10.83 4.22
CA THR A 198 4.33 -10.89 3.15
C THR A 198 4.75 -12.34 2.90
N ASN A 199 5.44 -12.57 1.80
CA ASN A 199 5.91 -13.90 1.39
C ASN A 199 7.13 -14.38 2.21
N ILE A 200 6.91 -14.59 3.52
CA ILE A 200 7.86 -15.18 4.45
C ILE A 200 7.22 -16.38 5.16
N PRO A 201 8.00 -17.31 5.73
CA PRO A 201 7.44 -18.48 6.41
C PRO A 201 6.47 -18.15 7.52
N ASN A 202 5.45 -18.98 7.70
CA ASN A 202 4.44 -18.81 8.72
C ASN A 202 5.01 -18.64 10.13
N GLY A 203 4.52 -17.64 10.83
CA GLY A 203 4.91 -17.30 12.20
C GLY A 203 6.20 -16.49 12.31
N VAL A 204 6.85 -16.18 11.20
CA VAL A 204 7.95 -15.23 11.15
C VAL A 204 7.43 -13.81 11.25
N LEU A 205 8.06 -13.02 12.09
CA LEU A 205 7.87 -11.57 12.19
C LEU A 205 9.16 -10.89 11.76
N SER A 206 9.05 -10.01 10.78
CA SER A 206 10.17 -9.17 10.33
C SER A 206 9.83 -7.70 10.54
N VAL A 207 10.78 -6.95 11.08
CA VAL A 207 10.69 -5.49 11.24
C VAL A 207 11.97 -4.85 10.71
N LYS A 208 11.89 -3.56 10.34
CA LYS A 208 13.02 -2.78 9.88
C LYS A 208 13.00 -1.44 10.59
N SER A 209 14.09 -1.09 11.27
CA SER A 209 14.28 0.24 11.87
C SER A 209 14.59 1.28 10.79
N GLY A 210 14.04 2.47 10.90
CA GLY A 210 14.18 3.53 9.91
C GLY A 210 13.39 3.25 8.63
N PRO A 211 13.88 3.63 7.44
CA PRO A 211 13.20 3.39 6.16
C PRO A 211 12.92 1.91 5.95
N ALA A 212 11.66 1.52 5.96
CA ALA A 212 11.22 0.13 5.86
C ALA A 212 10.64 -0.22 4.49
N MET A 213 9.81 0.67 3.91
CA MET A 213 9.24 0.50 2.57
C MET A 213 9.55 1.72 1.71
N ALA A 214 9.84 1.49 0.43
CA ALA A 214 10.17 2.55 -0.51
C ALA A 214 9.01 3.51 -0.74
N ALA A 215 9.33 4.78 -0.99
CA ALA A 215 8.41 5.70 -1.62
C ALA A 215 7.97 5.15 -2.97
N ALA A 216 6.70 5.37 -3.31
CA ALA A 216 6.12 5.00 -4.59
C ALA A 216 5.66 6.25 -5.34
N SER A 217 6.23 6.49 -6.52
CA SER A 217 5.84 7.55 -7.44
C SER A 217 5.64 6.96 -8.83
N ALA A 218 4.60 7.41 -9.52
CA ALA A 218 4.47 7.17 -10.95
C ALA A 218 4.85 8.44 -11.71
N TYR A 219 5.34 8.28 -12.95
CA TYR A 219 5.56 9.39 -13.85
C TYR A 219 4.89 9.14 -15.18
N ARG A 220 4.52 10.23 -15.86
CA ARG A 220 4.03 10.26 -17.24
C ARG A 220 4.85 11.25 -18.03
N ILE A 221 5.30 10.85 -19.22
CA ILE A 221 5.99 11.71 -20.15
C ILE A 221 5.18 11.72 -21.44
N THR A 222 4.68 12.89 -21.82
CA THR A 222 3.97 13.11 -23.09
C THR A 222 4.93 13.76 -24.06
N ILE A 223 5.10 13.15 -25.23
CA ILE A 223 6.01 13.59 -26.27
C ILE A 223 5.17 13.97 -27.48
N LYS A 224 5.19 15.24 -27.85
CA LYS A 224 4.45 15.78 -28.99
C LYS A 224 5.40 16.04 -30.17
N GLY A 225 4.99 15.55 -31.32
CA GLY A 225 5.67 15.75 -32.59
C GLY A 225 4.75 16.42 -33.62
N VAL A 226 4.98 16.11 -34.87
CA VAL A 226 4.14 16.54 -36.00
C VAL A 226 3.86 15.35 -36.90
N GLN A 227 2.56 14.98 -36.96
CA GLN A 227 2.10 13.83 -37.76
C GLN A 227 2.46 13.98 -39.23
N THR A 228 2.88 12.87 -39.85
CA THR A 228 3.13 12.81 -41.30
C THR A 228 2.97 11.39 -41.85
N HIS A 229 3.01 11.30 -43.18
CA HIS A 229 3.02 9.98 -43.84
C HIS A 229 4.37 9.28 -43.61
N GLY A 230 4.36 7.99 -43.27
CA GLY A 230 5.58 7.23 -42.95
C GLY A 230 6.62 7.16 -44.07
N SER A 231 6.27 7.45 -45.34
CA SER A 231 7.19 7.53 -46.44
C SER A 231 7.83 8.91 -46.64
N THR A 232 7.38 9.93 -45.90
CA THR A 232 7.89 11.30 -45.95
C THR A 232 8.25 11.82 -44.56
N PRO A 233 9.10 11.11 -43.78
CA PRO A 233 9.35 11.42 -42.38
C PRO A 233 9.95 12.84 -42.17
N TRP A 234 10.66 13.36 -43.15
CA TRP A 234 11.23 14.72 -43.12
C TRP A 234 10.19 15.86 -43.15
N SER A 235 8.91 15.53 -43.39
CA SER A 235 7.81 16.51 -43.41
C SER A 235 7.13 16.64 -42.06
N GLY A 236 7.54 15.86 -41.06
CA GLY A 236 7.02 15.88 -39.72
C GLY A 236 8.10 15.89 -38.63
N ILE A 237 7.71 15.66 -37.40
CA ILE A 237 8.58 15.46 -36.23
C ILE A 237 8.14 14.15 -35.56
N ASP A 238 9.04 13.16 -35.50
CA ASP A 238 8.70 11.81 -35.08
C ASP A 238 8.79 11.61 -33.55
N PRO A 239 7.67 11.52 -32.83
CA PRO A 239 7.68 11.29 -31.38
C PRO A 239 8.08 9.85 -31.03
N ILE A 240 7.98 8.86 -31.94
CA ILE A 240 8.41 7.47 -31.68
C ILE A 240 9.93 7.42 -31.55
N MET A 241 10.66 8.11 -32.42
CA MET A 241 12.12 8.16 -32.32
C MET A 241 12.58 8.91 -31.07
N ALA A 242 11.89 9.99 -30.68
CA ALA A 242 12.15 10.69 -29.42
C ALA A 242 11.85 9.77 -28.20
N THR A 243 10.77 8.99 -28.26
CA THR A 243 10.44 7.99 -27.22
C THR A 243 11.56 6.96 -27.06
N ALA A 244 12.08 6.40 -28.15
CA ALA A 244 13.17 5.42 -28.10
C ALA A 244 14.43 5.99 -27.44
N GLN A 245 14.85 7.19 -27.83
CA GLN A 245 16.01 7.89 -27.25
C GLN A 245 15.79 8.19 -25.75
N LEU A 246 14.59 8.60 -25.39
CA LEU A 246 14.28 8.90 -23.99
C LEU A 246 14.28 7.66 -23.11
N ILE A 247 13.77 6.52 -23.59
CA ILE A 247 13.82 5.24 -22.86
C ILE A 247 15.28 4.82 -22.58
N GLU A 248 16.15 4.92 -23.59
CA GLU A 248 17.57 4.63 -23.41
C GLU A 248 18.21 5.59 -22.39
N SER A 249 17.87 6.88 -22.48
CA SER A 249 18.37 7.90 -21.55
C SER A 249 17.90 7.66 -20.12
N LEU A 250 16.62 7.33 -19.90
CA LEU A 250 16.04 7.04 -18.56
C LEU A 250 16.77 5.90 -17.85
N ASN A 251 17.23 4.87 -18.58
CA ASN A 251 18.04 3.79 -18.00
C ASN A 251 19.39 4.28 -17.44
N THR A 252 19.84 5.46 -17.85
CA THR A 252 21.10 6.05 -17.33
C THR A 252 20.91 6.76 -16.00
N VAL A 253 19.70 7.12 -15.58
CA VAL A 253 19.43 7.81 -14.32
C VAL A 253 20.03 7.03 -13.15
N VAL A 254 19.59 5.79 -12.95
CA VAL A 254 20.05 4.95 -11.84
C VAL A 254 21.48 4.47 -12.06
N SER A 255 21.86 4.15 -13.31
CA SER A 255 23.15 3.52 -13.59
C SER A 255 24.32 4.49 -13.70
N ARG A 256 24.10 5.81 -13.92
CA ARG A 256 25.16 6.78 -14.21
C ARG A 256 25.02 8.15 -13.55
N ARG A 257 23.82 8.53 -13.07
CA ARG A 257 23.56 9.92 -12.69
C ARG A 257 23.32 10.13 -11.20
N ILE A 258 22.84 9.13 -10.48
CA ILE A 258 22.56 9.21 -9.04
C ILE A 258 23.49 8.29 -8.23
N ASN A 259 23.71 8.64 -6.96
CA ASN A 259 24.50 7.83 -6.04
C ASN A 259 23.61 6.81 -5.31
N ILE A 260 23.67 5.55 -5.77
CA ILE A 260 22.88 4.44 -5.19
C ILE A 260 23.59 3.65 -4.08
N ILE A 261 24.78 4.07 -3.66
CA ILE A 261 25.55 3.30 -2.66
C ILE A 261 24.84 3.26 -1.31
N ASN A 262 24.33 4.40 -0.87
CA ASN A 262 23.67 4.51 0.44
C ASN A 262 22.16 4.39 0.35
N ASN A 263 21.58 4.82 -0.77
CA ASN A 263 20.15 4.92 -0.96
C ASN A 263 19.76 4.27 -2.29
N PRO A 264 19.34 3.01 -2.30
CA PRO A 264 18.94 2.34 -3.52
C PRO A 264 17.71 3.01 -4.15
N ALA A 265 17.68 3.01 -5.49
CA ALA A 265 16.57 3.53 -6.26
C ALA A 265 16.25 2.65 -7.47
N VAL A 266 15.01 2.73 -7.93
CA VAL A 266 14.54 2.09 -9.16
C VAL A 266 13.80 3.14 -9.99
N VAL A 267 14.13 3.21 -11.28
CA VAL A 267 13.38 3.94 -12.30
C VAL A 267 13.06 2.96 -13.41
N SER A 268 11.79 2.72 -13.67
CA SER A 268 11.34 1.75 -14.67
C SER A 268 10.33 2.38 -15.61
N VAL A 269 10.46 2.09 -16.90
CA VAL A 269 9.41 2.32 -17.89
C VAL A 269 8.48 1.11 -17.85
N GLY A 270 7.20 1.34 -17.58
CA GLY A 270 6.19 0.29 -17.48
C GLY A 270 5.29 0.18 -18.70
N MET A 271 5.03 1.31 -19.39
CA MET A 271 4.13 1.34 -20.53
C MET A 271 4.60 2.40 -21.55
N VAL A 272 4.41 2.08 -22.82
CA VAL A 272 4.61 3.00 -23.96
C VAL A 272 3.38 2.90 -24.86
N LYS A 273 2.84 4.06 -25.24
CA LYS A 273 1.76 4.15 -26.23
C LYS A 273 2.22 5.09 -27.36
N ALA A 274 2.15 4.62 -28.61
CA ALA A 274 2.51 5.41 -29.77
C ALA A 274 1.91 4.81 -31.05
N GLY A 275 1.34 5.67 -31.89
CA GLY A 275 0.89 5.31 -33.22
C GLY A 275 -0.35 4.41 -33.27
N THR A 276 -1.00 4.39 -34.45
CA THR A 276 -2.21 3.60 -34.71
C THR A 276 -2.10 2.77 -35.97
N ARG A 277 -1.19 3.14 -36.90
CA ARG A 277 -1.03 2.49 -38.19
C ARG A 277 0.41 2.56 -38.68
N ASN A 278 0.88 1.49 -39.30
CA ASN A 278 2.28 1.29 -39.71
C ASN A 278 2.83 2.32 -40.73
N ASN A 279 1.99 3.04 -41.47
CA ASN A 279 2.37 4.03 -42.45
C ASN A 279 2.08 5.47 -42.06
N ILE A 280 1.87 5.72 -40.74
CA ILE A 280 1.65 7.05 -40.17
C ILE A 280 2.62 7.26 -39.03
N ILE A 281 3.41 8.32 -39.09
CA ILE A 281 4.13 8.88 -37.95
C ILE A 281 3.07 9.61 -37.10
N PRO A 282 2.86 9.25 -35.83
CA PRO A 282 1.81 9.85 -35.02
C PRO A 282 2.12 11.29 -34.61
N GLU A 283 1.10 11.98 -34.09
CA GLU A 283 1.25 13.31 -33.51
C GLU A 283 1.90 13.29 -32.13
N ASP A 284 1.65 12.22 -31.37
CA ASP A 284 2.16 12.09 -30.01
C ASP A 284 2.55 10.64 -29.65
N SER A 285 3.23 10.54 -28.53
CA SER A 285 3.48 9.29 -27.81
C SER A 285 3.51 9.55 -26.30
N THR A 286 3.32 8.49 -25.51
CA THR A 286 3.32 8.59 -24.04
C THR A 286 4.15 7.46 -23.44
N ILE A 287 4.99 7.81 -22.47
CA ILE A 287 5.70 6.88 -21.59
C ILE A 287 5.10 7.01 -20.20
N THR A 288 4.81 5.90 -19.54
CA THR A 288 4.53 5.90 -18.09
C THR A 288 5.42 4.89 -17.38
N GLY A 289 5.80 5.24 -16.15
CA GLY A 289 6.70 4.41 -15.39
C GLY A 289 6.60 4.65 -13.89
N THR A 290 7.49 4.01 -13.15
CA THR A 290 7.52 4.07 -11.70
C THR A 290 8.90 4.41 -11.18
N ILE A 291 8.92 5.13 -10.05
CA ILE A 291 10.12 5.47 -9.29
C ILE A 291 9.96 4.90 -7.88
N ARG A 292 11.03 4.26 -7.37
CA ARG A 292 11.13 3.78 -6.00
C ARG A 292 12.43 4.27 -5.38
N THR A 293 12.34 4.80 -4.16
CA THR A 293 13.53 5.21 -3.38
C THR A 293 13.20 5.27 -1.89
N PHE A 294 14.23 5.24 -1.05
CA PHE A 294 14.11 5.33 0.41
C PHE A 294 14.52 6.70 0.95
N ASP A 295 14.82 7.64 0.07
CA ASP A 295 15.30 8.97 0.43
C ASP A 295 14.55 10.05 -0.36
N PRO A 296 13.89 11.00 0.30
CA PRO A 296 13.18 12.08 -0.37
C PRO A 296 14.10 13.06 -1.12
N VAL A 297 15.36 13.21 -0.70
CA VAL A 297 16.35 14.04 -1.41
C VAL A 297 16.72 13.36 -2.73
N LEU A 298 17.07 12.07 -2.68
CA LEU A 298 17.37 11.28 -3.87
C LEU A 298 16.18 11.22 -4.84
N ARG A 299 14.93 11.20 -4.33
CA ARG A 299 13.75 11.28 -5.18
C ARG A 299 13.72 12.57 -5.99
N LYS A 300 14.02 13.70 -5.35
CA LYS A 300 14.07 14.97 -6.07
C LYS A 300 15.18 14.99 -7.11
N GLU A 301 16.36 14.48 -6.79
CA GLU A 301 17.46 14.35 -7.76
C GLU A 301 17.03 13.50 -8.97
N ILE A 302 16.32 12.40 -8.76
CA ILE A 302 15.78 11.56 -9.84
C ILE A 302 14.82 12.36 -10.74
N TYR A 303 13.93 13.17 -10.16
CA TYR A 303 13.00 14.00 -10.92
C TYR A 303 13.76 15.03 -11.78
N ASP A 304 14.71 15.74 -11.18
CA ASP A 304 15.53 16.74 -11.86
C ASP A 304 16.31 16.10 -13.04
N GLU A 305 16.83 14.87 -12.86
CA GLU A 305 17.55 14.15 -13.91
C GLU A 305 16.63 13.68 -15.06
N ILE A 306 15.42 13.22 -14.74
CA ILE A 306 14.42 12.82 -15.75
C ILE A 306 14.02 14.05 -16.59
N GLU A 307 13.76 15.20 -15.98
CA GLU A 307 13.44 16.45 -16.67
C GLU A 307 14.60 16.92 -17.56
N GLN A 308 15.84 16.84 -17.06
CA GLN A 308 17.02 17.21 -17.85
C GLN A 308 17.18 16.33 -19.09
N LEU A 309 16.98 15.02 -18.96
CA LEU A 309 17.05 14.08 -20.07
C LEU A 309 15.94 14.34 -21.09
N ALA A 310 14.71 14.57 -20.62
CA ALA A 310 13.57 14.89 -21.45
C ALA A 310 13.83 16.16 -22.28
N ASN A 311 14.34 17.22 -21.63
CA ASN A 311 14.72 18.47 -22.31
C ASN A 311 15.83 18.26 -23.35
N GLY A 312 16.84 17.43 -23.04
CA GLY A 312 17.91 17.10 -23.97
C GLY A 312 17.41 16.38 -25.23
N VAL A 313 16.52 15.40 -25.06
CA VAL A 313 15.87 14.68 -26.17
C VAL A 313 14.98 15.63 -26.97
N ALA A 314 14.18 16.47 -26.31
CA ALA A 314 13.30 17.44 -26.96
C ALA A 314 14.08 18.36 -27.90
N VAL A 315 15.18 18.92 -27.42
CA VAL A 315 16.06 19.78 -28.25
C VAL A 315 16.66 19.00 -29.43
N GLY A 316 17.13 17.77 -29.20
CA GLY A 316 17.77 16.94 -30.22
C GLY A 316 16.83 16.46 -31.33
N THR A 317 15.54 16.26 -30.99
CA THR A 317 14.53 15.70 -31.90
C THR A 317 13.55 16.75 -32.44
N GLY A 318 13.52 17.95 -31.86
CA GLY A 318 12.55 18.99 -32.18
C GLY A 318 11.13 18.73 -31.64
N THR A 319 10.97 17.77 -30.74
CA THR A 319 9.68 17.45 -30.09
C THR A 319 9.40 18.39 -28.91
N ASP A 320 8.12 18.49 -28.50
CA ASP A 320 7.73 19.07 -27.22
C ASP A 320 7.51 17.95 -26.22
N ILE A 321 8.25 17.96 -25.10
CA ILE A 321 8.19 16.90 -24.10
C ILE A 321 7.74 17.48 -22.75
N GLN A 322 6.68 16.93 -22.20
CA GLN A 322 6.12 17.30 -20.89
C GLN A 322 6.27 16.13 -19.93
N VAL A 323 6.78 16.40 -18.72
CA VAL A 323 6.96 15.39 -17.65
C VAL A 323 6.03 15.73 -16.51
N GLU A 324 5.27 14.73 -16.07
CA GLU A 324 4.40 14.80 -14.91
C GLU A 324 4.85 13.73 -13.90
N PHE A 325 5.01 14.13 -12.64
CA PHE A 325 5.35 13.22 -11.55
C PHE A 325 4.15 13.02 -10.62
N ASP A 326 4.22 11.95 -9.83
CA ASP A 326 3.20 11.57 -8.85
C ASP A 326 1.79 11.38 -9.45
N VAL A 327 1.74 10.91 -10.70
CA VAL A 327 0.49 10.62 -11.41
C VAL A 327 -0.26 9.50 -10.70
N GLY A 328 -1.52 9.77 -10.34
CA GLY A 328 -2.34 8.83 -9.56
C GLY A 328 -2.03 8.81 -8.07
N GLY A 329 -1.14 9.68 -7.60
CA GLY A 329 -0.78 9.82 -6.20
C GLY A 329 0.67 9.48 -5.88
N PHE A 330 1.05 9.77 -4.66
CA PHE A 330 2.39 9.55 -4.12
C PHE A 330 2.30 8.93 -2.73
N TYR A 331 3.12 7.90 -2.50
CA TYR A 331 3.34 7.34 -1.17
C TYR A 331 4.76 7.69 -0.69
N PRO A 332 4.88 8.34 0.48
CA PRO A 332 6.19 8.62 1.07
C PRO A 332 6.86 7.33 1.53
N VAL A 333 8.14 7.42 1.84
CA VAL A 333 8.88 6.32 2.50
C VAL A 333 8.18 5.97 3.81
N THR A 334 7.88 4.69 4.01
CA THR A 334 7.43 4.20 5.31
C THR A 334 8.63 4.12 6.24
N VAL A 335 8.65 4.96 7.26
CA VAL A 335 9.75 5.04 8.24
C VAL A 335 9.26 4.54 9.59
N ASN A 336 9.78 3.41 10.04
CA ASN A 336 9.57 2.95 11.41
C ASN A 336 10.44 3.75 12.37
N ASN A 337 9.81 4.38 13.36
CA ASN A 337 10.53 5.14 14.39
C ASN A 337 11.50 4.22 15.17
N PRO A 338 12.82 4.48 15.16
CA PRO A 338 13.81 3.58 15.78
C PRO A 338 13.60 3.42 17.29
N GLN A 339 13.30 4.52 18.00
CA GLN A 339 13.11 4.51 19.45
C GLN A 339 11.85 3.73 19.83
N LEU A 340 10.75 3.92 19.07
CA LEU A 340 9.52 3.15 19.28
C LEU A 340 9.75 1.67 19.02
N LEU A 341 10.46 1.32 17.94
CA LEU A 341 10.76 -0.08 17.62
C LEU A 341 11.64 -0.74 18.70
N GLU A 342 12.67 -0.05 19.21
CA GLU A 342 13.50 -0.53 20.32
C GLU A 342 12.65 -0.81 21.56
N ARG A 343 11.77 0.11 21.92
CA ARG A 343 10.82 -0.04 23.05
C ARG A 343 9.88 -1.24 22.86
N MET A 344 9.43 -1.50 21.62
CA MET A 344 8.48 -2.57 21.29
C MET A 344 9.15 -3.93 21.06
N SER A 345 10.46 -3.96 20.79
CA SER A 345 11.20 -5.18 20.43
C SER A 345 11.00 -6.35 21.43
N PRO A 346 10.98 -6.15 22.76
CA PRO A 346 10.71 -7.23 23.70
C PRO A 346 9.35 -7.90 23.50
N SER A 347 8.29 -7.10 23.31
CA SER A 347 6.93 -7.58 23.07
C SER A 347 6.81 -8.31 21.73
N LEU A 348 7.45 -7.79 20.67
CA LEU A 348 7.48 -8.42 19.34
C LEU A 348 8.20 -9.77 19.37
N LYS A 349 9.32 -9.87 20.08
CA LYS A 349 10.04 -11.13 20.30
C LYS A 349 9.22 -12.14 21.08
N ALA A 350 8.51 -11.70 22.11
CA ALA A 350 7.61 -12.56 22.89
C ALA A 350 6.44 -13.10 22.07
N ALA A 351 5.88 -12.28 21.16
CA ALA A 351 4.79 -12.68 20.27
C ALA A 351 5.22 -13.66 19.16
N SER A 352 6.53 -13.70 18.82
CA SER A 352 7.06 -14.57 17.76
C SER A 352 8.37 -15.27 18.22
N PRO A 353 8.28 -16.18 19.21
CA PRO A 353 9.47 -16.79 19.82
C PRO A 353 10.30 -17.56 18.78
N GLY A 354 11.59 -17.19 18.68
CA GLY A 354 12.55 -17.81 17.77
C GLY A 354 12.33 -17.52 16.28
N LYS A 355 11.38 -16.65 15.93
CA LYS A 355 11.02 -16.29 14.55
C LYS A 355 10.92 -14.77 14.32
N TYR A 356 11.55 -13.98 15.19
CA TYR A 356 11.66 -12.53 15.06
C TYR A 356 12.98 -12.16 14.40
N TYR A 357 12.90 -11.30 13.38
CA TYR A 357 14.07 -10.82 12.65
C TYR A 357 14.02 -9.29 12.50
N GLU A 358 15.14 -8.64 12.77
CA GLU A 358 15.38 -7.26 12.35
C GLU A 358 16.03 -7.28 10.97
N SER A 359 15.24 -6.93 9.96
CA SER A 359 15.72 -6.84 8.58
C SER A 359 16.73 -5.71 8.43
N GLN A 360 17.85 -5.98 7.78
CA GLN A 360 18.79 -4.94 7.38
C GLN A 360 18.42 -4.32 6.03
N THR A 361 17.64 -5.04 5.23
CA THR A 361 17.25 -4.61 3.89
C THR A 361 15.79 -4.11 3.90
N PRO A 362 15.55 -2.87 3.45
CA PRO A 362 14.19 -2.37 3.29
C PRO A 362 13.50 -3.05 2.09
N VAL A 363 12.16 -3.00 2.07
CA VAL A 363 11.35 -3.55 0.98
C VAL A 363 11.17 -2.48 -0.09
N SER A 364 11.62 -2.75 -1.32
CA SER A 364 11.54 -1.80 -2.43
C SER A 364 10.22 -1.84 -3.20
N TYR A 365 9.33 -2.76 -2.89
CA TYR A 365 8.03 -2.91 -3.53
C TYR A 365 6.97 -3.19 -2.47
N THR A 366 5.84 -2.49 -2.61
CA THR A 366 4.67 -2.66 -1.76
C THR A 366 3.56 -3.42 -2.47
N HIS A 367 3.48 -3.36 -3.81
CA HIS A 367 2.32 -3.81 -4.56
C HIS A 367 2.56 -4.97 -5.53
N LEU A 368 3.79 -5.22 -5.98
CA LEU A 368 4.06 -6.21 -7.02
C LEU A 368 4.22 -7.66 -6.53
N ARG A 369 4.44 -7.90 -5.24
CA ARG A 369 4.52 -9.27 -4.70
C ARG A 369 3.20 -10.02 -4.66
N ALA A 370 2.10 -9.32 -4.70
CA ALA A 370 0.78 -9.92 -4.76
C ALA A 370 0.55 -10.75 -6.05
N HIS A 371 1.34 -10.47 -7.10
CA HIS A 371 1.29 -11.20 -8.38
C HIS A 371 2.22 -12.41 -8.46
N GLU A 372 3.14 -12.58 -7.51
CA GLU A 372 3.97 -13.77 -7.44
C GLU A 372 3.17 -14.87 -6.76
N THR A 373 2.48 -15.70 -7.55
CA THR A 373 1.98 -16.99 -7.06
C THR A 373 3.14 -17.74 -6.41
N PRO A 374 2.97 -18.35 -5.22
CA PRO A 374 4.00 -19.20 -4.64
C PRO A 374 4.30 -20.29 -5.68
N ARG A 375 5.49 -20.25 -6.25
CA ARG A 375 6.03 -21.44 -6.87
C ARG A 375 6.32 -22.40 -5.71
N HIS A 376 5.64 -23.52 -5.72
CA HIS A 376 5.56 -24.61 -4.75
C HIS A 376 6.74 -24.79 -3.80
#